data_0526ab68293b8c4d40ca18016c6121c7
#
_entry.id   0526ab68293b8c4d40ca18016c6121c7
#
_cell.length_a   1.000
_cell.length_b   1.000
_cell.length_c   1.000
_cell.angle_alpha   90.00
_cell.angle_beta   90.00
_cell.angle_gamma   90.00
#
_symmetry.space_group_name_H-M   'P 1'
#
loop_
_entity.id
_entity.type
_entity.pdbx_description
1 polymer ?
#
loop_
_entity_poly.entity_id
_entity_poly.type
_entity_poly.pdbx_seq_one_letter_code
_entity_poly.pdbx_strand_id
1 'polypeptide(L)'
;MMRTHFAALFALAVTTACAVGSGAVVKGAGPHDLLKLREGPGLDHNIIIGLPDGTRLIRRNCLTNNGKVWCKVALAEKPTVSGYVSADYLAHR
;
A
#
# COMPACT_ATOMS: atom_id res chain seq x y z
N MET A 1 -34.53 4.58 35.27
CA MET A 1 -34.22 4.24 34.87
C MET A 1 -33.33 4.04 34.25
N MET A 2 -33.12 4.18 34.15
CA MET A 2 -32.37 4.02 33.49
C MET A 2 -31.58 3.72 32.82
N ARG A 3 -31.47 3.88 32.76
CA ARG A 3 -30.83 3.69 32.06
C ARG A 3 -30.06 3.59 31.38
N THR A 4 -30.05 3.80 31.29
CA THR A 4 -29.35 3.78 30.56
C THR A 4 -28.54 3.46 30.04
N HIS A 5 -28.40 3.57 29.91
CA HIS A 5 -27.66 3.30 29.24
C HIS A 5 -26.83 2.99 28.68
N PHE A 6 -26.68 3.19 28.62
CA PHE A 6 -25.92 2.92 27.87
C PHE A 6 -25.30 3.00 27.15
N ALA A 7 -25.20 3.23 27.01
CA ALA A 7 -24.71 3.41 26.26
C ALA A 7 -23.95 3.42 25.67
N ALA A 8 -23.74 3.51 25.47
CA ALA A 8 -23.08 3.58 24.74
C ALA A 8 -22.40 3.34 24.19
N LEU A 9 -22.27 3.35 24.11
CA LEU A 9 -21.69 3.18 23.41
C LEU A 9 -20.96 2.98 22.78
N PHE A 10 -20.82 2.96 22.69
CA PHE A 10 -20.17 2.73 21.90
C PHE A 10 -19.56 2.94 21.25
N ALA A 11 -19.38 3.29 21.36
CA ALA A 11 -18.84 3.48 20.62
C ALA A 11 -18.23 3.12 19.95
N LEU A 12 -18.21 3.02 19.75
CA LEU A 12 -17.69 2.74 18.95
C LEU A 12 -17.01 2.67 18.34
N ALA A 13 -16.81 2.81 18.45
CA ALA A 13 -16.16 2.76 17.81
C ALA A 13 -15.62 2.57 17.06
N VAL A 14 -15.61 2.79 16.87
CA VAL A 14 -15.19 2.59 16.02
C VAL A 14 -14.49 2.34 15.39
N THR A 15 -14.35 2.38 15.25
CA THR A 15 -13.77 2.20 14.62
C THR A 15 -13.14 2.10 13.80
N THR A 16 -13.12 2.28 13.53
CA THR A 16 -12.66 2.19 12.73
C THR A 16 -11.85 2.40 12.02
N ALA A 17 -11.46 2.53 12.09
CA ALA A 17 -10.50 2.89 11.48
C ALA A 17 -10.28 2.32 10.26
N CYS A 18 -10.66 2.62 9.48
CA CYS A 18 -10.51 2.16 8.37
C CYS A 18 -9.32 2.29 7.78
N ALA A 19 -8.66 1.39 7.57
CA ALA A 19 -7.47 1.43 6.89
C ALA A 19 -7.67 1.84 5.51
N VAL A 20 -6.82 2.69 5.06
CA VAL A 20 -6.85 3.16 3.75
C VAL A 20 -5.82 2.41 2.96
N GLY A 21 -6.04 1.20 2.69
CA GLY A 21 -5.11 0.35 1.97
C GLY A 21 -4.77 -0.88 2.77
N SER A 22 -3.99 -1.76 2.21
CA SER A 22 -3.65 -3.04 2.81
C SER A 22 -2.15 -3.25 2.79
N GLY A 23 -1.67 -4.09 3.69
CA GLY A 23 -0.27 -4.44 3.75
C GLY A 23 0.18 -5.24 2.55
N ALA A 24 1.37 -4.94 2.09
CA ALA A 24 2.00 -5.67 1.00
C ALA A 24 3.51 -5.70 1.25
N VAL A 25 4.19 -6.57 0.54
CA VAL A 25 5.64 -6.67 0.65
C VAL A 25 6.21 -6.88 -0.75
N VAL A 26 7.35 -6.29 -1.01
CA VAL A 26 8.05 -6.46 -2.28
C VAL A 26 8.60 -7.88 -2.35
N LYS A 27 8.34 -8.56 -3.45
CA LYS A 27 8.79 -9.91 -3.66
C LYS A 27 9.08 -10.16 -5.13
N GLY A 28 10.15 -10.88 -5.40
CA GLY A 28 10.46 -11.27 -6.78
C GLY A 28 11.37 -10.32 -7.53
N ALA A 29 11.85 -9.26 -6.88
CA ALA A 29 12.83 -8.40 -7.51
C ALA A 29 14.19 -9.06 -7.58
N GLY A 30 14.47 -9.97 -6.64
CA GLY A 30 15.70 -10.73 -6.66
C GLY A 30 16.75 -10.17 -5.72
N PRO A 31 17.80 -10.95 -5.48
CA PRO A 31 18.84 -10.56 -4.52
C PRO A 31 19.73 -9.41 -4.99
N HIS A 32 19.77 -9.16 -6.29
CA HIS A 32 20.68 -8.16 -6.86
C HIS A 32 19.95 -7.06 -7.62
N ASP A 33 18.62 -6.96 -7.42
CA ASP A 33 17.84 -5.96 -8.14
C ASP A 33 16.84 -5.32 -7.20
N LEU A 34 16.25 -4.23 -7.64
CA LEU A 34 15.32 -3.44 -6.86
C LEU A 34 14.06 -3.20 -7.67
N LEU A 35 12.91 -3.29 -7.01
CA LEU A 35 11.66 -2.86 -7.62
C LEU A 35 11.64 -1.34 -7.66
N LYS A 36 11.33 -0.77 -8.82
CA LYS A 36 11.33 0.67 -8.98
C LYS A 36 9.98 1.24 -8.55
N LEU A 37 10.03 2.14 -7.59
CA LEU A 37 8.88 2.98 -7.22
C LEU A 37 8.91 4.18 -8.15
N ARG A 38 7.82 4.41 -8.89
CA ARG A 38 7.77 5.43 -9.93
C ARG A 38 6.72 6.49 -9.63
N GLU A 39 6.85 7.62 -10.29
CA GLU A 39 5.93 8.73 -10.08
C GLU A 39 4.55 8.49 -10.71
N GLY A 40 4.45 7.52 -11.61
CA GLY A 40 3.19 7.19 -12.26
C GLY A 40 3.15 5.73 -12.67
N PRO A 41 2.00 5.28 -13.12
CA PRO A 41 1.76 3.86 -13.40
C PRO A 41 2.25 3.45 -14.79
N GLY A 42 3.57 3.33 -14.95
CA GLY A 42 4.15 2.93 -16.21
C GLY A 42 5.66 3.05 -16.20
N LEU A 43 6.29 2.36 -17.13
CA LEU A 43 7.75 2.32 -17.23
C LEU A 43 8.36 3.63 -17.72
N ASP A 44 7.54 4.50 -18.30
CA ASP A 44 7.99 5.79 -18.81
C ASP A 44 7.96 6.89 -17.76
N HIS A 45 7.52 6.59 -16.55
CA HIS A 45 7.53 7.55 -15.45
C HIS A 45 8.84 7.49 -14.69
N ASN A 46 9.21 8.60 -14.11
CA ASN A 46 10.47 8.72 -13.37
C ASN A 46 10.50 7.81 -12.16
N ILE A 47 11.69 7.29 -11.89
CA ILE A 47 11.92 6.46 -10.70
C ILE A 47 12.16 7.37 -9.51
N ILE A 48 11.45 7.08 -8.42
CA ILE A 48 11.64 7.78 -7.15
C ILE A 48 12.75 7.10 -6.35
N ILE A 49 12.63 5.79 -6.18
CA ILE A 49 13.59 5.01 -5.39
C ILE A 49 13.47 3.55 -5.77
N GLY A 50 14.51 2.78 -5.54
CA GLY A 50 14.49 1.33 -5.69
C GLY A 50 14.18 0.65 -4.36
N LEU A 51 13.38 -0.41 -4.41
CA LEU A 51 12.90 -1.12 -3.22
C LEU A 51 13.38 -2.57 -3.28
N PRO A 52 14.14 -3.02 -2.27
CA PRO A 52 14.56 -4.42 -2.24
C PRO A 52 13.40 -5.32 -1.82
N ASP A 53 13.55 -6.61 -2.13
CA ASP A 53 12.62 -7.63 -1.64
C ASP A 53 12.48 -7.51 -0.13
N GLY A 54 11.28 -7.71 0.36
CA GLY A 54 11.00 -7.60 1.79
C GLY A 54 10.60 -6.21 2.25
N THR A 55 10.69 -5.20 1.39
CA THR A 55 10.23 -3.86 1.75
C THR A 55 8.73 -3.89 2.02
N ARG A 56 8.32 -3.38 3.16
CA ARG A 56 6.91 -3.36 3.54
C ARG A 56 6.25 -2.11 3.01
N LEU A 57 5.09 -2.31 2.42
CA LEU A 57 4.35 -1.25 1.74
C LEU A 57 2.90 -1.25 2.21
N ILE A 58 2.26 -0.12 2.04
CA ILE A 58 0.81 0.01 2.15
C ILE A 58 0.30 0.12 0.71
N ARG A 59 -0.47 -0.87 0.28
CA ARG A 59 -1.04 -0.86 -1.07
C ARG A 59 -2.37 -0.14 -1.01
N ARG A 60 -2.55 0.77 -1.94
CA ARG A 60 -3.79 1.53 -2.06
C ARG A 60 -4.56 1.06 -3.28
N ASN A 61 -4.82 1.91 -4.21
CA ASN A 61 -5.57 1.52 -5.40
C ASN A 61 -4.63 1.04 -6.50
N CYS A 62 -5.14 0.15 -7.34
CA CYS A 62 -4.41 -0.37 -8.48
C CYS A 62 -5.18 -0.05 -9.76
N LEU A 63 -4.47 0.01 -10.87
CA LEU A 63 -5.07 0.24 -12.17
C LEU A 63 -4.28 -0.51 -13.24
N THR A 64 -4.90 -0.71 -14.38
CA THR A 64 -4.27 -1.37 -15.51
C THR A 64 -3.84 -0.32 -16.53
N ASN A 65 -2.59 -0.43 -16.96
CA ASN A 65 -2.05 0.42 -18.00
C ASN A 65 -1.17 -0.42 -18.92
N ASN A 66 -1.47 -0.41 -20.19
CA ASN A 66 -0.75 -1.19 -21.20
C ASN A 66 -0.67 -2.68 -20.84
N GLY A 67 -1.79 -3.24 -20.35
CA GLY A 67 -1.86 -4.64 -20.04
C GLY A 67 -1.17 -5.06 -18.75
N LYS A 68 -0.63 -4.12 -17.98
CA LYS A 68 0.03 -4.38 -16.71
C LYS A 68 -0.74 -3.71 -15.59
N VAL A 69 -0.79 -4.38 -14.44
CA VAL A 69 -1.42 -3.81 -13.26
C VAL A 69 -0.36 -3.04 -12.45
N TRP A 70 -0.68 -1.81 -12.14
CA TRP A 70 0.17 -0.93 -11.34
C TRP A 70 -0.58 -0.52 -10.10
N CYS A 71 0.09 -0.54 -8.96
CA CYS A 71 -0.55 -0.19 -7.70
C CYS A 71 0.11 1.03 -7.09
N LYS A 72 -0.72 1.94 -6.59
CA LYS A 72 -0.22 3.03 -5.77
C LYS A 72 0.11 2.48 -4.40
N VAL A 73 1.31 2.76 -3.93
CA VAL A 73 1.78 2.26 -2.64
C VAL A 73 2.50 3.38 -1.90
N ALA A 74 2.60 3.21 -0.58
CA ALA A 74 3.43 4.06 0.26
C ALA A 74 4.36 3.17 1.05
N LEU A 75 5.53 3.68 1.41
CA LEU A 75 6.42 2.95 2.29
C LEU A 75 5.77 2.84 3.67
N ALA A 76 5.70 1.61 4.21
CA ALA A 76 5.04 1.42 5.50
C ALA A 76 5.72 2.21 6.60
N GLU A 77 7.05 2.33 6.54
CA GLU A 77 7.81 3.01 7.57
C GLU A 77 7.98 4.51 7.33
N LYS A 78 7.59 4.98 6.14
CA LYS A 78 7.63 6.39 5.82
C LYS A 78 6.56 6.70 4.78
N PRO A 79 5.29 6.78 5.20
CA PRO A 79 4.18 6.87 4.25
C PRO A 79 4.14 8.15 3.40
N THR A 80 4.96 9.13 3.73
CA THR A 80 5.09 10.31 2.87
C THR A 80 5.79 9.99 1.55
N VAL A 81 6.52 8.87 1.49
CA VAL A 81 7.11 8.40 0.25
C VAL A 81 6.10 7.46 -0.41
N SER A 82 5.58 7.85 -1.55
CA SER A 82 4.57 7.06 -2.25
C SER A 82 4.78 7.17 -3.75
N GLY A 83 4.22 6.22 -4.46
CA GLY A 83 4.32 6.17 -5.91
C GLY A 83 3.67 4.90 -6.42
N TYR A 84 4.07 4.47 -7.61
CA TYR A 84 3.49 3.32 -8.28
C TYR A 84 4.52 2.23 -8.50
N VAL A 85 4.10 0.99 -8.31
CA VAL A 85 4.94 -0.18 -8.60
C VAL A 85 4.12 -1.18 -9.41
N SER A 86 4.81 -2.04 -10.14
CA SER A 86 4.15 -3.15 -10.82
C SER A 86 3.61 -4.13 -9.79
N ALA A 87 2.35 -4.51 -9.96
CA ALA A 87 1.70 -5.46 -9.05
C ALA A 87 2.34 -6.84 -9.10
N ASP A 88 3.08 -7.15 -10.16
CA ASP A 88 3.74 -8.44 -10.31
C ASP A 88 4.74 -8.71 -9.20
N TYR A 89 5.21 -7.67 -8.52
CA TYR A 89 6.23 -7.79 -7.48
C TYR A 89 5.67 -7.54 -6.09
N LEU A 90 4.37 -7.64 -5.92
CA LEU A 90 3.74 -7.45 -4.63
C LEU A 90 3.16 -8.75 -4.10
N ALA A 91 3.38 -9.00 -2.82
CA ALA A 91 2.76 -10.12 -2.12
C ALA A 91 1.99 -9.55 -0.93
N HIS A 92 1.02 -10.32 -0.45
CA HIS A 92 0.30 -9.94 0.76
C HIS A 92 1.18 -10.11 1.97
N ARG A 93 0.90 -9.30 2.95
CA ARG A 93 1.52 -9.45 4.26
C ARG A 93 0.66 -10.25 5.17
#